data_a5c8aa623f68b2b11d0be637d4d1ef9d
#
_entry.id   a5c8aa623f68b2b11d0be637d4d1ef9d
#
_cell.length_a   1.000
_cell.length_b   1.000
_cell.length_c   1.000
_cell.angle_alpha   90.00
_cell.angle_beta   90.00
_cell.angle_gamma   90.00
#
_symmetry.space_group_name_H-M   'P 1'
#
loop_
_entity.id
_entity.type
_entity.pdbx_description
1 polymer ?
#
loop_
_entity_poly.entity_id
_entity_poly.type
_entity_poly.pdbx_seq_one_letter_code
_entity_poly.pdbx_strand_id
1 'polypeptide(L)'
;MTNNAGLIWLIGCKGMLGTELSRLLEKTELPFVGTDREIDITDMAALTAAAEKQPVRWIINSAAYTAVDKAEDDAEVCRALNTRGAANIAAIANNTEAKLIHISTDYVFDGNGNRPYREEDETAPTGVYGLTKRDGEISVLKNNPRSYIIRTAWLYGKHGNNFVHTMLRLMNERDEVKVVNDQRGSPTWTFDLASVIITLIKTVDSGKEIPFGVYHFTNEGNITWFDFAKEIYKQGREQGRITKDCAVSPCSSAEYPAKVKRPAYSVLDKSKIKTALGIKIPAWDESLREFIKKQ
;
A
#
# COMPACT_ATOMS: atom_id res chain seq x y z
N MET A 1 -3.94 -17.01 -30.10
CA MET A 1 -2.90 -16.19 -29.48
C MET A 1 -3.43 -14.78 -29.45
N THR A 2 -4.01 -14.33 -28.34
CA THR A 2 -4.47 -12.94 -28.18
C THR A 2 -3.21 -12.07 -28.11
N ASN A 3 -3.03 -11.26 -29.14
CA ASN A 3 -1.96 -10.27 -29.21
C ASN A 3 -2.20 -9.24 -28.09
N ASN A 4 -1.60 -9.47 -26.92
CA ASN A 4 -1.74 -8.63 -25.73
C ASN A 4 -0.79 -7.42 -25.86
N ALA A 5 -0.89 -6.73 -27.03
CA ALA A 5 -0.07 -5.59 -27.38
C ALA A 5 -0.49 -4.37 -26.56
N GLY A 6 0.18 -4.15 -25.45
CA GLY A 6 -0.03 -2.99 -24.60
C GLY A 6 0.84 -3.07 -23.34
N LEU A 7 1.14 -1.91 -22.76
CA LEU A 7 2.03 -1.83 -21.61
C LEU A 7 1.28 -1.58 -20.29
N ILE A 8 2.04 -1.68 -19.21
CA ILE A 8 1.62 -1.26 -17.88
C ILE A 8 2.03 0.19 -17.67
N TRP A 9 1.08 1.07 -17.35
CA TRP A 9 1.39 2.42 -16.90
C TRP A 9 1.39 2.46 -15.37
N LEU A 10 2.59 2.61 -14.79
CA LEU A 10 2.80 2.72 -13.34
C LEU A 10 2.84 4.20 -12.94
N ILE A 11 1.77 4.67 -12.29
CA ILE A 11 1.64 6.03 -11.77
C ILE A 11 2.11 6.06 -10.32
N GLY A 12 2.97 7.03 -9.96
CA GLY A 12 3.62 7.11 -8.65
C GLY A 12 4.88 6.22 -8.56
N CYS A 13 5.61 6.06 -9.66
CA CYS A 13 6.75 5.15 -9.79
C CYS A 13 7.93 5.47 -8.86
N LYS A 14 8.04 6.72 -8.35
CA LYS A 14 9.11 7.15 -7.42
C LYS A 14 8.72 6.98 -5.94
N GLY A 15 7.47 6.61 -5.64
CA GLY A 15 7.01 6.28 -4.29
C GLY A 15 7.60 4.97 -3.76
N MET A 16 7.39 4.67 -2.47
CA MET A 16 7.92 3.46 -1.82
C MET A 16 7.51 2.17 -2.55
N LEU A 17 6.23 2.00 -2.83
CA LEU A 17 5.72 0.85 -3.60
C LEU A 17 6.06 0.96 -5.08
N GLY A 18 5.93 2.15 -5.67
CA GLY A 18 6.19 2.38 -7.09
C GLY A 18 7.62 2.03 -7.49
N THR A 19 8.61 2.41 -6.69
CA THR A 19 10.01 2.04 -6.94
C THR A 19 10.23 0.53 -6.87
N GLU A 20 9.59 -0.15 -5.93
CA GLU A 20 9.68 -1.62 -5.82
C GLU A 20 8.98 -2.31 -7.00
N LEU A 21 7.81 -1.80 -7.43
CA LEU A 21 7.12 -2.28 -8.64
C LEU A 21 7.98 -2.10 -9.89
N SER A 22 8.58 -0.91 -10.08
CA SER A 22 9.49 -0.65 -11.22
C SER A 22 10.63 -1.68 -11.25
N ARG A 23 11.32 -1.86 -10.11
CA ARG A 23 12.44 -2.80 -9.98
C ARG A 23 12.03 -4.25 -10.27
N LEU A 24 10.82 -4.66 -9.89
CA LEU A 24 10.34 -6.01 -10.16
C LEU A 24 9.84 -6.16 -11.61
N LEU A 25 9.18 -5.16 -12.17
CA LEU A 25 8.72 -5.16 -13.56
C LEU A 25 9.91 -5.24 -14.54
N GLU A 26 11.02 -4.55 -14.27
CA GLU A 26 12.28 -4.65 -15.03
C GLU A 26 12.83 -6.08 -15.13
N LYS A 27 12.46 -6.95 -14.17
CA LYS A 27 12.86 -8.37 -14.17
C LYS A 27 11.85 -9.29 -14.86
N THR A 28 10.84 -8.71 -15.47
CA THR A 28 9.79 -9.44 -16.18
C THR A 28 9.81 -9.05 -17.65
N GLU A 29 9.11 -9.83 -18.48
CA GLU A 29 8.88 -9.48 -19.90
C GLU A 29 7.67 -8.54 -20.09
N LEU A 30 7.09 -8.02 -18.98
CA LEU A 30 5.96 -7.11 -19.04
C LEU A 30 6.44 -5.69 -19.35
N PRO A 31 6.13 -5.13 -20.54
CA PRO A 31 6.53 -3.77 -20.84
C PRO A 31 5.79 -2.78 -19.93
N PHE A 32 6.51 -1.79 -19.43
CA PHE A 32 5.91 -0.75 -18.58
C PHE A 32 6.53 0.62 -18.81
N VAL A 33 5.80 1.65 -18.44
CA VAL A 33 6.27 3.03 -18.27
C VAL A 33 5.91 3.52 -16.89
N GLY A 34 6.84 4.17 -16.22
CA GLY A 34 6.62 4.80 -14.93
C GLY A 34 6.49 6.31 -15.06
N THR A 35 5.51 6.89 -14.36
CA THR A 35 5.33 8.33 -14.20
C THR A 35 5.15 8.70 -12.73
N ASP A 36 5.47 9.94 -12.39
CA ASP A 36 5.32 10.49 -11.05
C ASP A 36 4.78 11.93 -11.15
N ARG A 37 5.28 12.85 -10.36
CA ARG A 37 4.79 14.24 -10.26
C ARG A 37 4.93 15.06 -11.55
N GLU A 38 5.68 14.61 -12.52
CA GLU A 38 5.76 15.21 -13.86
C GLU A 38 4.44 15.12 -14.64
N ILE A 39 3.54 14.22 -14.23
CA ILE A 39 2.15 14.17 -14.69
C ILE A 39 1.25 14.35 -13.49
N ASP A 40 0.64 15.51 -13.38
CA ASP A 40 -0.32 15.79 -12.31
C ASP A 40 -1.59 14.96 -12.53
N ILE A 41 -1.86 14.03 -11.62
CA ILE A 41 -3.05 13.17 -11.68
C ILE A 41 -4.37 13.93 -11.51
N THR A 42 -4.32 15.18 -11.03
CA THR A 42 -5.50 16.05 -10.94
C THR A 42 -5.82 16.76 -12.25
N ASP A 43 -4.89 16.76 -13.20
CA ASP A 43 -5.05 17.32 -14.55
C ASP A 43 -5.45 16.22 -15.55
N MET A 44 -6.72 16.23 -15.93
CA MET A 44 -7.27 15.27 -16.89
C MET A 44 -6.62 15.39 -18.27
N ALA A 45 -6.28 16.61 -18.72
CA ALA A 45 -5.67 16.82 -20.03
C ALA A 45 -4.25 16.24 -20.07
N ALA A 46 -3.46 16.43 -19.00
CA ALA A 46 -2.13 15.83 -18.87
C ALA A 46 -2.18 14.29 -18.85
N LEU A 47 -3.15 13.71 -18.14
CA LEU A 47 -3.36 12.26 -18.12
C LEU A 47 -3.77 11.72 -19.50
N THR A 48 -4.69 12.40 -20.19
CA THR A 48 -5.13 12.02 -21.55
C THR A 48 -3.96 12.02 -22.52
N ALA A 49 -3.21 13.13 -22.57
CA ALA A 49 -2.03 13.24 -23.42
C ALA A 49 -0.94 12.19 -23.14
N ALA A 50 -0.82 11.76 -21.89
CA ALA A 50 0.10 10.70 -21.52
C ALA A 50 -0.39 9.31 -21.99
N ALA A 51 -1.69 9.04 -21.85
CA ALA A 51 -2.30 7.77 -22.26
C ALA A 51 -2.28 7.57 -23.79
N GLU A 52 -2.40 8.65 -24.58
CA GLU A 52 -2.39 8.61 -26.03
C GLU A 52 -1.03 8.27 -26.66
N LYS A 53 0.07 8.40 -25.90
CA LYS A 53 1.44 8.16 -26.42
C LYS A 53 1.72 6.69 -26.72
N GLN A 54 0.99 5.77 -26.10
CA GLN A 54 1.25 4.33 -26.24
C GLN A 54 0.03 3.50 -25.79
N PRO A 55 -0.16 2.29 -26.33
CA PRO A 55 -1.27 1.42 -25.95
C PRO A 55 -1.11 0.97 -24.50
N VAL A 56 -2.01 1.42 -23.63
CA VAL A 56 -2.05 1.03 -22.21
C VAL A 56 -3.07 -0.08 -22.01
N ARG A 57 -2.65 -1.22 -21.44
CA ARG A 57 -3.55 -2.33 -21.08
C ARG A 57 -3.79 -2.47 -19.58
N TRP A 58 -2.85 -1.99 -18.77
CA TRP A 58 -2.94 -1.92 -17.33
C TRP A 58 -2.49 -0.55 -16.83
N ILE A 59 -3.20 -0.03 -15.85
CA ILE A 59 -2.75 1.10 -15.04
C ILE A 59 -2.58 0.62 -13.61
N ILE A 60 -1.41 0.92 -13.00
CA ILE A 60 -1.19 0.73 -11.57
C ILE A 60 -1.12 2.11 -10.94
N ASN A 61 -2.10 2.47 -10.12
CA ASN A 61 -2.09 3.71 -9.37
C ASN A 61 -1.55 3.49 -7.95
N SER A 62 -0.28 3.82 -7.76
CA SER A 62 0.39 3.89 -6.45
C SER A 62 0.58 5.32 -5.94
N ALA A 63 0.12 6.34 -6.69
CA ALA A 63 0.17 7.72 -6.27
C ALA A 63 -0.93 8.01 -5.25
N ALA A 64 -0.57 8.66 -4.15
CA ALA A 64 -1.51 9.10 -3.12
C ALA A 64 -0.88 10.17 -2.22
N TYR A 65 -1.71 10.98 -1.57
CA TYR A 65 -1.34 11.74 -0.39
C TYR A 65 -1.36 10.79 0.82
N THR A 66 -0.23 10.55 1.48
CA THR A 66 -0.10 9.52 2.53
C THR A 66 0.32 10.06 3.89
N ALA A 67 0.52 11.38 4.03
CA ALA A 67 0.89 12.01 5.30
C ALA A 67 -0.36 12.17 6.19
N VAL A 68 -0.72 11.11 6.92
CA VAL A 68 -1.99 10.96 7.66
C VAL A 68 -2.29 12.15 8.57
N ASP A 69 -1.33 12.56 9.43
CA ASP A 69 -1.55 13.68 10.36
C ASP A 69 -1.63 15.03 9.64
N LYS A 70 -0.84 15.20 8.58
CA LYS A 70 -0.84 16.43 7.78
C LYS A 70 -2.07 16.55 6.89
N ALA A 71 -2.75 15.44 6.57
CA ALA A 71 -3.98 15.45 5.80
C ALA A 71 -5.08 16.28 6.44
N GLU A 72 -5.11 16.40 7.76
CA GLU A 72 -6.08 17.23 8.49
C GLU A 72 -5.89 18.73 8.20
N ASP A 73 -4.65 19.17 7.95
CA ASP A 73 -4.34 20.57 7.56
C ASP A 73 -4.47 20.77 6.05
N ASP A 74 -4.11 19.76 5.27
CA ASP A 74 -4.04 19.79 3.81
C ASP A 74 -5.26 19.09 3.16
N ALA A 75 -6.45 19.16 3.78
CA ALA A 75 -7.64 18.37 3.39
C ALA A 75 -7.99 18.50 1.89
N GLU A 76 -7.90 19.71 1.31
CA GLU A 76 -8.19 19.94 -0.10
C GLU A 76 -7.15 19.28 -1.03
N VAL A 77 -5.87 19.36 -0.69
CA VAL A 77 -4.79 18.69 -1.44
C VAL A 77 -4.93 17.17 -1.34
N CYS A 78 -5.25 16.68 -0.14
CA CYS A 78 -5.50 15.27 0.11
C CYS A 78 -6.68 14.75 -0.73
N ARG A 79 -7.81 15.49 -0.76
CA ARG A 79 -8.98 15.19 -1.57
C ARG A 79 -8.67 15.27 -3.07
N ALA A 80 -7.91 16.29 -3.50
CA ALA A 80 -7.51 16.42 -4.89
C ALA A 80 -6.77 15.19 -5.38
N LEU A 81 -5.76 14.71 -4.63
CA LEU A 81 -4.94 13.57 -5.02
C LEU A 81 -5.66 12.22 -4.82
N ASN A 82 -6.23 12.00 -3.63
CA ASN A 82 -6.77 10.69 -3.27
C ASN A 82 -8.16 10.41 -3.87
N THR A 83 -8.96 11.45 -4.13
CA THR A 83 -10.31 11.29 -4.67
C THR A 83 -10.37 11.69 -6.14
N ARG A 84 -10.10 12.99 -6.49
CA ARG A 84 -10.20 13.45 -7.88
C ARG A 84 -9.15 12.83 -8.78
N GLY A 85 -7.89 12.77 -8.34
CA GLY A 85 -6.81 12.13 -9.09
C GLY A 85 -7.08 10.65 -9.35
N ALA A 86 -7.58 9.92 -8.34
CA ALA A 86 -7.99 8.53 -8.51
C ALA A 86 -9.15 8.37 -9.49
N ALA A 87 -10.16 9.27 -9.42
CA ALA A 87 -11.29 9.30 -10.36
C ALA A 87 -10.82 9.56 -11.80
N ASN A 88 -9.92 10.52 -12.01
CA ASN A 88 -9.35 10.84 -13.32
C ASN A 88 -8.61 9.64 -13.91
N ILE A 89 -7.75 8.99 -13.12
CA ILE A 89 -7.02 7.79 -13.55
C ILE A 89 -7.99 6.67 -13.95
N ALA A 90 -9.07 6.48 -13.18
CA ALA A 90 -10.08 5.47 -13.50
C ALA A 90 -10.84 5.81 -14.80
N ALA A 91 -11.15 7.08 -15.03
CA ALA A 91 -11.77 7.53 -16.28
C ALA A 91 -10.83 7.29 -17.49
N ILE A 92 -9.54 7.60 -17.37
CA ILE A 92 -8.54 7.28 -18.40
C ILE A 92 -8.46 5.76 -18.63
N ALA A 93 -8.41 4.95 -17.56
CA ALA A 93 -8.39 3.50 -17.69
C ALA A 93 -9.63 2.97 -18.43
N ASN A 94 -10.80 3.54 -18.16
CA ASN A 94 -12.03 3.18 -18.85
C ASN A 94 -12.01 3.56 -20.33
N ASN A 95 -11.57 4.78 -20.65
CA ASN A 95 -11.51 5.31 -22.02
C ASN A 95 -10.49 4.54 -22.89
N THR A 96 -9.41 4.07 -22.30
CA THR A 96 -8.37 3.27 -22.99
C THR A 96 -8.63 1.77 -22.91
N GLU A 97 -9.75 1.35 -22.33
CA GLU A 97 -10.10 -0.04 -22.06
C GLU A 97 -9.08 -0.78 -21.16
N ALA A 98 -8.22 -0.06 -20.48
CA ALA A 98 -7.23 -0.62 -19.56
C ALA A 98 -7.89 -1.14 -18.28
N LYS A 99 -7.29 -2.21 -17.70
CA LYS A 99 -7.60 -2.64 -16.34
C LYS A 99 -6.85 -1.74 -15.35
N LEU A 100 -7.44 -1.46 -14.20
CA LEU A 100 -6.84 -0.60 -13.19
C LEU A 100 -6.57 -1.38 -11.90
N ILE A 101 -5.36 -1.23 -11.35
CA ILE A 101 -5.04 -1.60 -9.97
C ILE A 101 -4.85 -0.31 -9.18
N HIS A 102 -5.70 -0.07 -8.16
CA HIS A 102 -5.63 1.10 -7.30
C HIS A 102 -5.25 0.69 -5.87
N ILE A 103 -4.21 1.31 -5.32
CA ILE A 103 -3.75 1.01 -3.95
C ILE A 103 -4.53 1.86 -2.96
N SER A 104 -5.13 1.20 -1.97
CA SER A 104 -5.89 1.80 -0.89
C SER A 104 -5.33 1.42 0.49
N THR A 105 -6.07 1.64 1.55
CA THR A 105 -5.61 1.59 2.93
C THR A 105 -6.64 0.97 3.88
N ASP A 106 -6.16 0.45 5.00
CA ASP A 106 -6.94 0.04 6.17
C ASP A 106 -7.66 1.21 6.87
N TYR A 107 -7.18 2.46 6.68
CA TYR A 107 -7.81 3.67 7.25
C TYR A 107 -9.21 3.96 6.69
N VAL A 108 -9.70 3.21 5.73
CA VAL A 108 -11.11 3.29 5.29
C VAL A 108 -12.09 2.73 6.33
N PHE A 109 -11.60 1.95 7.31
CA PHE A 109 -12.38 1.42 8.42
C PHE A 109 -12.32 2.31 9.66
N ASP A 110 -13.25 2.10 10.61
CA ASP A 110 -13.34 2.87 11.86
C ASP A 110 -12.26 2.55 12.90
N GLY A 111 -11.58 1.41 12.72
CA GLY A 111 -10.53 0.96 13.62
C GLY A 111 -10.99 0.35 14.94
N ASN A 112 -12.28 0.02 15.09
CA ASN A 112 -12.87 -0.55 16.30
C ASN A 112 -13.20 -2.06 16.15
N GLY A 113 -12.70 -2.72 15.11
CA GLY A 113 -12.95 -4.13 14.86
C GLY A 113 -12.43 -5.06 15.95
N ASN A 114 -13.07 -6.22 16.10
CA ASN A 114 -12.65 -7.31 16.98
C ASN A 114 -12.31 -8.60 16.22
N ARG A 115 -12.41 -8.58 14.90
CA ARG A 115 -12.01 -9.61 13.96
C ARG A 115 -11.36 -8.96 12.73
N PRO A 116 -10.61 -9.69 11.91
CA PRO A 116 -10.08 -9.15 10.66
C PRO A 116 -11.20 -8.56 9.79
N TYR A 117 -11.01 -7.32 9.32
CA TYR A 117 -11.93 -6.67 8.38
C TYR A 117 -11.94 -7.40 7.05
N ARG A 118 -13.12 -7.64 6.52
CA ARG A 118 -13.35 -8.22 5.19
C ARG A 118 -13.58 -7.12 4.15
N GLU A 119 -13.46 -7.46 2.90
CA GLU A 119 -13.62 -6.50 1.80
C GLU A 119 -15.04 -5.91 1.72
N GLU A 120 -16.04 -6.68 2.15
CA GLU A 120 -17.46 -6.28 2.19
C GLU A 120 -17.88 -5.55 3.48
N ASP A 121 -17.01 -5.48 4.49
CA ASP A 121 -17.32 -4.75 5.73
C ASP A 121 -17.52 -3.25 5.43
N GLU A 122 -18.45 -2.64 6.16
CA GLU A 122 -18.76 -1.23 6.02
C GLU A 122 -17.53 -0.36 6.30
N THR A 123 -17.29 0.59 5.42
CA THR A 123 -16.21 1.57 5.59
C THR A 123 -16.69 2.79 6.35
N ALA A 124 -16.02 3.15 7.44
CA ALA A 124 -16.35 4.27 8.32
C ALA A 124 -15.10 5.04 8.76
N PRO A 125 -14.38 5.69 7.84
CA PRO A 125 -13.13 6.38 8.15
C PRO A 125 -13.32 7.52 9.13
N THR A 126 -12.36 7.70 10.05
CA THR A 126 -12.43 8.68 11.14
C THR A 126 -11.59 9.94 10.90
N GLY A 127 -10.74 9.98 9.87
CA GLY A 127 -9.88 11.13 9.51
C GLY A 127 -9.90 11.42 8.02
N VAL A 128 -9.39 12.59 7.64
CA VAL A 128 -9.36 13.09 6.26
C VAL A 128 -8.66 12.14 5.30
N TYR A 129 -7.52 11.56 5.71
CA TYR A 129 -6.81 10.58 4.89
C TYR A 129 -7.70 9.38 4.53
N GLY A 130 -8.27 8.73 5.54
CA GLY A 130 -9.14 7.56 5.33
C GLY A 130 -10.38 7.91 4.51
N LEU A 131 -11.02 9.05 4.80
CA LEU A 131 -12.19 9.55 4.08
C LEU A 131 -11.89 9.76 2.59
N THR A 132 -10.79 10.46 2.28
CA THR A 132 -10.44 10.75 0.88
C THR A 132 -10.00 9.50 0.11
N LYS A 133 -9.39 8.52 0.77
CA LYS A 133 -9.07 7.22 0.17
C LYS A 133 -10.33 6.40 -0.11
N ARG A 134 -11.28 6.33 0.83
CA ARG A 134 -12.58 5.67 0.62
C ARG A 134 -13.34 6.30 -0.54
N ASP A 135 -13.43 7.63 -0.57
CA ASP A 135 -14.11 8.35 -1.66
C ASP A 135 -13.42 8.12 -3.00
N GLY A 136 -12.09 7.91 -2.98
CA GLY A 136 -11.31 7.47 -4.13
C GLY A 136 -11.69 6.07 -4.61
N GLU A 137 -11.82 5.10 -3.69
CA GLU A 137 -12.28 3.74 -4.04
C GLU A 137 -13.64 3.75 -4.73
N ILE A 138 -14.60 4.50 -4.17
CA ILE A 138 -15.95 4.65 -4.73
C ILE A 138 -15.87 5.25 -6.13
N SER A 139 -15.08 6.31 -6.30
CA SER A 139 -14.90 6.98 -7.57
C SER A 139 -14.24 6.08 -8.62
N VAL A 140 -13.26 5.29 -8.21
CA VAL A 140 -12.56 4.33 -9.08
C VAL A 140 -13.54 3.28 -9.62
N LEU A 141 -14.29 2.62 -8.74
CA LEU A 141 -15.24 1.57 -9.16
C LEU A 141 -16.38 2.12 -10.01
N LYS A 142 -16.82 3.38 -9.75
CA LYS A 142 -17.84 4.05 -10.54
C LYS A 142 -17.37 4.39 -11.97
N ASN A 143 -16.12 4.85 -12.11
CA ASN A 143 -15.58 5.33 -13.40
C ASN A 143 -14.95 4.20 -14.22
N ASN A 144 -14.43 3.15 -13.59
CA ASN A 144 -13.92 1.95 -14.28
C ASN A 144 -14.32 0.67 -13.55
N PRO A 145 -15.36 -0.06 -13.99
CA PRO A 145 -15.73 -1.35 -13.40
C PRO A 145 -14.64 -2.42 -13.50
N ARG A 146 -13.68 -2.27 -14.43
CA ARG A 146 -12.54 -3.19 -14.60
C ARG A 146 -11.38 -2.83 -13.68
N SER A 147 -11.68 -2.57 -12.40
CA SER A 147 -10.70 -2.15 -11.39
C SER A 147 -10.54 -3.17 -10.28
N TYR A 148 -9.30 -3.35 -9.85
CA TYR A 148 -8.91 -4.02 -8.63
C TYR A 148 -8.44 -2.96 -7.63
N ILE A 149 -9.09 -2.87 -6.48
CA ILE A 149 -8.66 -2.03 -5.37
C ILE A 149 -7.95 -2.93 -4.37
N ILE A 150 -6.71 -2.61 -4.02
CA ILE A 150 -5.95 -3.36 -3.02
C ILE A 150 -5.77 -2.49 -1.79
N ARG A 151 -6.49 -2.80 -0.70
CA ARG A 151 -6.28 -2.19 0.61
C ARG A 151 -5.09 -2.86 1.29
N THR A 152 -4.19 -2.05 1.82
CA THR A 152 -3.00 -2.50 2.55
C THR A 152 -2.80 -1.70 3.82
N ALA A 153 -1.90 -2.14 4.70
CA ALA A 153 -1.61 -1.51 5.98
C ALA A 153 -0.12 -1.59 6.31
N TRP A 154 0.38 -0.66 7.12
CA TRP A 154 1.72 -0.67 7.72
C TRP A 154 2.84 -0.96 6.72
N LEU A 155 2.79 -0.28 5.58
CA LEU A 155 3.70 -0.50 4.47
C LEU A 155 5.13 -0.08 4.83
N TYR A 156 6.10 -0.95 4.57
CA TYR A 156 7.52 -0.66 4.69
C TYR A 156 8.30 -1.22 3.50
N GLY A 157 9.44 -0.61 3.21
CA GLY A 157 10.27 -1.00 2.08
C GLY A 157 11.61 -0.28 2.07
N LYS A 158 12.42 -0.59 1.06
CA LYS A 158 13.78 -0.06 0.93
C LYS A 158 13.82 1.46 0.72
N HIS A 159 12.81 2.00 0.04
CA HIS A 159 12.77 3.41 -0.34
C HIS A 159 11.79 4.20 0.51
N GLY A 160 12.09 5.48 0.75
CA GLY A 160 11.26 6.37 1.54
C GLY A 160 11.30 6.13 3.05
N ASN A 161 10.65 7.00 3.80
CA ASN A 161 10.57 6.89 5.25
C ASN A 161 9.51 5.84 5.65
N ASN A 162 9.87 4.96 6.58
CA ASN A 162 8.96 3.97 7.13
C ASN A 162 9.34 3.59 8.57
N PHE A 163 8.47 2.86 9.23
CA PHE A 163 8.65 2.50 10.63
C PHE A 163 9.93 1.67 10.87
N VAL A 164 10.25 0.71 9.98
CA VAL A 164 11.43 -0.16 10.15
C VAL A 164 12.70 0.67 10.10
N HIS A 165 12.88 1.55 9.09
CA HIS A 165 14.04 2.43 9.00
C HIS A 165 14.14 3.37 10.21
N THR A 166 12.99 3.90 10.67
CA THR A 166 12.94 4.76 11.84
C THR A 166 13.40 4.02 13.09
N MET A 167 12.92 2.79 13.31
CA MET A 167 13.31 1.98 14.47
C MET A 167 14.78 1.58 14.40
N LEU A 168 15.28 1.09 13.26
CA LEU A 168 16.70 0.76 13.09
C LEU A 168 17.61 1.95 13.42
N ARG A 169 17.24 3.16 12.99
CA ARG A 169 17.99 4.38 13.29
C ARG A 169 17.91 4.74 14.78
N LEU A 170 16.69 4.83 15.34
CA LEU A 170 16.49 5.26 16.72
C LEU A 170 17.14 4.29 17.73
N MET A 171 17.10 2.98 17.45
CA MET A 171 17.69 1.96 18.31
C MET A 171 19.23 1.97 18.27
N ASN A 172 19.85 2.57 17.26
CA ASN A 172 21.30 2.83 17.24
C ASN A 172 21.68 4.17 17.90
N GLU A 173 20.73 5.11 18.01
CA GLU A 173 20.98 6.45 18.57
C GLU A 173 20.64 6.56 20.07
N ARG A 174 19.61 5.81 20.53
CA ARG A 174 19.01 5.97 21.86
C ARG A 174 19.21 4.74 22.74
N ASP A 175 19.18 4.95 24.07
CA ASP A 175 19.21 3.86 25.07
C ASP A 175 17.86 3.21 25.27
N GLU A 176 16.77 3.94 24.94
CA GLU A 176 15.39 3.48 25.01
C GLU A 176 14.53 4.06 23.88
N VAL A 177 13.61 3.24 23.35
CA VAL A 177 12.52 3.66 22.49
C VAL A 177 11.19 3.16 23.06
N LYS A 178 10.18 4.06 23.16
CA LYS A 178 8.82 3.73 23.58
C LYS A 178 7.94 3.58 22.35
N VAL A 179 7.15 2.51 22.31
CA VAL A 179 6.31 2.16 21.14
C VAL A 179 4.91 1.77 21.59
N VAL A 180 3.89 2.26 20.90
CA VAL A 180 2.49 2.00 21.21
C VAL A 180 2.15 0.50 21.14
N ASN A 181 1.42 0.02 22.15
CA ASN A 181 1.07 -1.40 22.30
C ASN A 181 -0.46 -1.66 22.30
N ASP A 182 -1.25 -0.65 22.04
CA ASP A 182 -2.72 -0.67 22.00
C ASP A 182 -3.29 -0.47 20.58
N GLN A 183 -2.45 -0.57 19.56
CA GLN A 183 -2.82 -0.53 18.15
C GLN A 183 -2.38 -1.83 17.47
N ARG A 184 -3.33 -2.57 16.90
CA ARG A 184 -3.12 -3.87 16.26
C ARG A 184 -3.31 -3.80 14.76
N GLY A 185 -2.41 -4.42 14.02
CA GLY A 185 -2.43 -4.46 12.56
C GLY A 185 -1.53 -5.56 12.00
N SER A 186 -1.21 -5.44 10.72
CA SER A 186 -0.30 -6.36 10.04
C SER A 186 0.68 -5.55 9.19
N PRO A 187 2.01 -5.70 9.39
CA PRO A 187 3.00 -5.08 8.52
C PRO A 187 2.91 -5.60 7.08
N THR A 188 3.30 -4.78 6.13
CA THR A 188 3.35 -5.17 4.71
C THR A 188 4.69 -4.76 4.10
N TRP A 189 5.47 -5.73 3.64
CA TRP A 189 6.66 -5.44 2.86
C TRP A 189 6.29 -5.09 1.42
N THR A 190 6.82 -3.98 0.90
CA THR A 190 6.56 -3.53 -0.49
C THR A 190 6.90 -4.58 -1.54
N PHE A 191 7.92 -5.40 -1.31
CA PHE A 191 8.29 -6.49 -2.21
C PHE A 191 7.17 -7.55 -2.33
N ASP A 192 6.55 -7.93 -1.22
CA ASP A 192 5.49 -8.92 -1.21
C ASP A 192 4.23 -8.37 -1.88
N LEU A 193 3.84 -7.12 -1.57
CA LEU A 193 2.71 -6.46 -2.22
C LEU A 193 2.95 -6.29 -3.73
N ALA A 194 4.13 -5.83 -4.14
CA ALA A 194 4.47 -5.68 -5.55
C ALA A 194 4.48 -7.03 -6.28
N SER A 195 4.98 -8.10 -5.63
CA SER A 195 4.97 -9.46 -6.19
C SER A 195 3.55 -9.98 -6.41
N VAL A 196 2.62 -9.71 -5.49
CA VAL A 196 1.21 -10.08 -5.63
C VAL A 196 0.53 -9.27 -6.74
N ILE A 197 0.81 -7.98 -6.87
CA ILE A 197 0.30 -7.14 -7.97
C ILE A 197 0.74 -7.70 -9.32
N ILE A 198 2.02 -8.06 -9.48
CA ILE A 198 2.54 -8.65 -10.71
C ILE A 198 1.92 -10.03 -10.96
N THR A 199 1.72 -10.82 -9.90
CA THR A 199 1.05 -12.13 -10.00
C THR A 199 -0.40 -11.96 -10.46
N LEU A 200 -1.14 -10.98 -9.94
CA LEU A 200 -2.49 -10.66 -10.39
C LEU A 200 -2.52 -10.33 -11.88
N ILE A 201 -1.64 -9.44 -12.34
CA ILE A 201 -1.52 -9.07 -13.76
C ILE A 201 -1.26 -10.31 -14.62
N LYS A 202 -0.24 -11.10 -14.29
CA LYS A 202 0.12 -12.32 -15.05
C LYS A 202 -1.01 -13.33 -15.08
N THR A 203 -1.71 -13.51 -13.95
CA THR A 203 -2.83 -14.46 -13.83
C THR A 203 -4.00 -14.04 -14.73
N VAL A 204 -4.37 -12.77 -14.71
CA VAL A 204 -5.43 -12.23 -15.57
C VAL A 204 -5.02 -12.26 -17.04
N ASP A 205 -3.79 -11.91 -17.36
CA ASP A 205 -3.26 -11.94 -18.73
C ASP A 205 -3.14 -13.36 -19.30
N SER A 206 -2.99 -14.37 -18.44
CA SER A 206 -3.04 -15.78 -18.88
C SER A 206 -4.46 -16.28 -19.21
N GLY A 207 -5.48 -15.45 -19.06
CA GLY A 207 -6.88 -15.76 -19.33
C GLY A 207 -7.66 -16.32 -18.12
N LYS A 208 -7.04 -16.38 -16.92
CA LYS A 208 -7.78 -16.76 -15.71
C LYS A 208 -8.65 -15.57 -15.27
N GLU A 209 -9.94 -15.83 -15.12
CA GLU A 209 -10.87 -14.83 -14.61
C GLU A 209 -10.67 -14.62 -13.11
N ILE A 210 -10.31 -13.39 -12.74
CA ILE A 210 -10.29 -12.91 -11.37
C ILE A 210 -11.34 -11.80 -11.27
N PRO A 211 -12.36 -11.91 -10.40
CA PRO A 211 -13.40 -10.90 -10.28
C PRO A 211 -12.80 -9.52 -9.95
N PHE A 212 -13.27 -8.47 -10.63
CA PHE A 212 -12.94 -7.10 -10.27
C PHE A 212 -13.54 -6.73 -8.91
N GLY A 213 -13.01 -5.69 -8.27
CA GLY A 213 -13.49 -5.20 -6.98
C GLY A 213 -12.38 -5.03 -5.96
N VAL A 214 -12.77 -5.01 -4.68
CA VAL A 214 -11.87 -4.79 -3.56
C VAL A 214 -11.21 -6.08 -3.11
N TYR A 215 -9.93 -6.00 -2.78
CA TYR A 215 -9.09 -7.04 -2.22
C TYR A 215 -8.26 -6.48 -1.08
N HIS A 216 -7.89 -7.33 -0.14
CA HIS A 216 -6.99 -6.99 0.95
C HIS A 216 -5.65 -7.70 0.80
N PHE A 217 -4.55 -6.99 1.06
CA PHE A 217 -3.23 -7.60 1.13
C PHE A 217 -2.37 -6.95 2.22
N THR A 218 -1.92 -7.76 3.17
CA THR A 218 -0.82 -7.50 4.11
C THR A 218 -0.04 -8.79 4.29
N ASN A 219 1.17 -8.76 4.86
CA ASN A 219 1.78 -10.00 5.32
C ASN A 219 0.92 -10.67 6.41
N GLU A 220 1.07 -11.99 6.61
CA GLU A 220 0.33 -12.69 7.66
C GLU A 220 0.79 -12.26 9.03
N GLY A 221 -0.15 -12.02 9.94
CA GLY A 221 0.10 -11.62 11.32
C GLY A 221 -1.00 -10.72 11.86
N ASN A 222 -1.06 -10.64 13.19
CA ASN A 222 -1.91 -9.74 13.97
C ASN A 222 -1.10 -9.34 15.20
N ILE A 223 -0.41 -8.21 15.11
CA ILE A 223 0.57 -7.75 16.08
C ILE A 223 0.34 -6.30 16.46
N THR A 224 1.01 -5.84 17.52
CA THR A 224 1.07 -4.42 17.86
C THR A 224 2.31 -3.76 17.24
N TRP A 225 2.34 -2.42 17.19
CA TRP A 225 3.56 -1.69 16.81
C TRP A 225 4.72 -2.00 17.76
N PHE A 226 4.42 -2.25 19.04
CA PHE A 226 5.43 -2.67 20.01
C PHE A 226 6.02 -4.06 19.68
N ASP A 227 5.18 -5.04 19.32
CA ASP A 227 5.67 -6.35 18.88
C ASP A 227 6.54 -6.22 17.63
N PHE A 228 6.12 -5.35 16.69
CA PHE A 228 6.90 -5.07 15.47
C PHE A 228 8.26 -4.47 15.81
N ALA A 229 8.31 -3.48 16.70
CA ALA A 229 9.57 -2.86 17.15
C ALA A 229 10.50 -3.84 17.86
N LYS A 230 9.95 -4.73 18.70
CA LYS A 230 10.73 -5.78 19.36
C LYS A 230 11.39 -6.73 18.35
N GLU A 231 10.65 -7.16 17.34
CA GLU A 231 11.20 -8.05 16.34
C GLU A 231 12.21 -7.33 15.42
N ILE A 232 11.99 -6.03 15.10
CA ILE A 232 12.99 -5.21 14.41
C ILE A 232 14.28 -5.13 15.22
N TYR A 233 14.19 -4.91 16.53
CA TYR A 233 15.38 -4.90 17.42
C TYR A 233 16.11 -6.25 17.40
N LYS A 234 15.39 -7.34 17.64
CA LYS A 234 15.95 -8.69 17.66
C LYS A 234 16.66 -9.03 16.35
N GLN A 235 15.95 -8.92 15.22
CA GLN A 235 16.49 -9.26 13.91
C GLN A 235 17.59 -8.26 13.47
N GLY A 236 17.45 -6.98 13.84
CA GLY A 236 18.48 -5.97 13.62
C GLY A 236 19.79 -6.28 14.36
N ARG A 237 19.71 -6.78 15.60
CA ARG A 237 20.87 -7.25 16.37
C ARG A 237 21.49 -8.49 15.74
N GLU A 238 20.68 -9.50 15.42
CA GLU A 238 21.11 -10.75 14.80
C GLU A 238 21.85 -10.52 13.47
N GLN A 239 21.45 -9.51 12.71
CA GLN A 239 22.01 -9.21 11.39
C GLN A 239 23.01 -8.04 11.40
N GLY A 240 23.42 -7.56 12.58
CA GLY A 240 24.43 -6.51 12.74
C GLY A 240 23.99 -5.11 12.28
N ARG A 241 22.67 -4.88 12.11
CA ARG A 241 22.09 -3.57 11.72
C ARG A 241 21.84 -2.67 12.94
N ILE A 242 21.73 -3.27 14.13
CA ILE A 242 21.70 -2.58 15.40
C ILE A 242 22.92 -3.04 16.22
N THR A 243 23.78 -2.12 16.52
CA THR A 243 25.05 -2.38 17.27
C THR A 243 24.96 -1.95 18.72
N LYS A 244 24.08 -0.98 19.02
CA LYS A 244 23.87 -0.43 20.36
C LYS A 244 22.78 -1.22 21.11
N ASP A 245 22.97 -1.37 22.44
CA ASP A 245 21.90 -1.84 23.29
C ASP A 245 20.85 -0.75 23.48
N CYS A 246 19.60 -1.12 23.23
CA CYS A 246 18.46 -0.22 23.32
C CYS A 246 17.27 -0.95 23.95
N ALA A 247 16.71 -0.39 25.01
CA ALA A 247 15.48 -0.89 25.59
C ALA A 247 14.28 -0.57 24.67
N VAL A 248 13.42 -1.55 24.42
CA VAL A 248 12.16 -1.34 23.70
C VAL A 248 11.02 -1.48 24.70
N SER A 249 10.36 -0.37 25.05
CA SER A 249 9.34 -0.32 26.09
C SER A 249 7.96 -0.03 25.48
N PRO A 250 6.88 -0.64 26.01
CA PRO A 250 5.54 -0.32 25.55
C PRO A 250 5.08 1.04 26.10
N CYS A 251 4.20 1.71 25.34
CA CYS A 251 3.42 2.84 25.81
C CYS A 251 1.99 2.74 25.27
N SER A 252 1.08 3.52 25.81
CA SER A 252 -0.29 3.65 25.28
C SER A 252 -0.35 4.73 24.19
N SER A 253 -1.39 4.69 23.37
CA SER A 253 -1.68 5.78 22.42
C SER A 253 -1.91 7.12 23.12
N ALA A 254 -2.41 7.12 24.36
CA ALA A 254 -2.60 8.33 25.15
C ALA A 254 -1.27 9.00 25.55
N GLU A 255 -0.21 8.21 25.73
CA GLU A 255 1.15 8.71 26.03
C GLU A 255 1.90 9.17 24.77
N TYR A 256 1.40 8.80 23.57
CA TYR A 256 2.00 9.18 22.30
C TYR A 256 1.00 9.98 21.46
N PRO A 257 0.84 11.27 21.73
CA PRO A 257 -0.17 12.08 21.06
C PRO A 257 0.08 12.16 19.56
N ALA A 258 -0.94 11.81 18.80
CA ALA A 258 -0.99 11.98 17.36
C ALA A 258 -2.18 12.89 17.01
N LYS A 259 -2.07 13.67 15.93
CA LYS A 259 -3.13 14.59 15.51
C LYS A 259 -4.40 13.83 15.10
N VAL A 260 -4.23 12.70 14.43
CA VAL A 260 -5.31 11.81 14.03
C VAL A 260 -5.34 10.59 14.95
N LYS A 261 -6.51 10.25 15.47
CA LYS A 261 -6.71 9.00 16.22
C LYS A 261 -6.36 7.81 15.32
N ARG A 262 -5.36 7.04 15.73
CA ARG A 262 -4.96 5.84 14.99
C ARG A 262 -5.94 4.70 15.26
N PRO A 263 -6.23 3.82 14.26
CA PRO A 263 -7.04 2.63 14.49
C PRO A 263 -6.48 1.77 15.63
N ALA A 264 -7.32 1.40 16.60
CA ALA A 264 -6.93 0.43 17.62
C ALA A 264 -6.80 -0.98 17.02
N TYR A 265 -7.58 -1.24 15.97
CA TYR A 265 -7.56 -2.51 15.24
C TYR A 265 -7.68 -2.27 13.73
N SER A 266 -6.70 -2.76 12.96
CA SER A 266 -6.67 -2.59 11.49
C SER A 266 -6.26 -3.87 10.74
N VAL A 267 -6.42 -5.03 11.37
CA VAL A 267 -6.09 -6.31 10.71
C VAL A 267 -7.07 -6.58 9.57
N LEU A 268 -6.55 -6.89 8.40
CA LEU A 268 -7.33 -7.19 7.18
C LEU A 268 -7.42 -8.71 6.95
N ASP A 269 -8.60 -9.21 6.58
CA ASP A 269 -8.77 -10.57 6.08
C ASP A 269 -8.20 -10.65 4.65
N LYS A 270 -7.42 -11.68 4.38
CA LYS A 270 -6.72 -11.89 3.10
C LYS A 270 -7.21 -13.13 2.36
N SER A 271 -8.28 -13.75 2.85
CA SER A 271 -8.79 -15.02 2.30
C SER A 271 -9.18 -14.90 0.84
N LYS A 272 -9.78 -13.75 0.46
CA LYS A 272 -10.23 -13.49 -0.91
C LYS A 272 -9.06 -13.49 -1.90
N ILE A 273 -7.99 -12.72 -1.64
CA ILE A 273 -6.85 -12.65 -2.56
C ILE A 273 -6.06 -13.96 -2.59
N LYS A 274 -5.92 -14.65 -1.44
CA LYS A 274 -5.27 -15.97 -1.39
C LYS A 274 -5.98 -16.98 -2.26
N THR A 275 -7.30 -17.04 -2.16
CA THR A 275 -8.15 -17.95 -2.96
C THR A 275 -8.12 -17.59 -4.44
N ALA A 276 -8.30 -16.31 -4.78
CA ALA A 276 -8.36 -15.84 -6.17
C ALA A 276 -7.07 -16.15 -6.94
N LEU A 277 -5.92 -15.91 -6.31
CA LEU A 277 -4.61 -16.10 -6.94
C LEU A 277 -3.98 -17.48 -6.67
N GLY A 278 -4.48 -18.24 -5.71
CA GLY A 278 -3.89 -19.53 -5.31
C GLY A 278 -2.52 -19.34 -4.62
N ILE A 279 -2.33 -18.26 -3.88
CA ILE A 279 -1.06 -17.90 -3.25
C ILE A 279 -1.03 -18.18 -1.75
N LYS A 280 0.19 -18.36 -1.23
CA LYS A 280 0.48 -18.26 0.20
C LYS A 280 1.13 -16.90 0.44
N ILE A 281 0.70 -16.23 1.51
CA ILE A 281 1.28 -14.95 1.93
C ILE A 281 2.32 -15.26 3.03
N PRO A 282 3.55 -14.73 2.92
CA PRO A 282 4.57 -14.91 3.95
C PRO A 282 4.15 -14.32 5.30
N ALA A 283 4.63 -14.89 6.40
CA ALA A 283 4.51 -14.30 7.72
C ALA A 283 5.29 -12.97 7.78
N TRP A 284 4.79 -12.02 8.54
CA TRP A 284 5.35 -10.67 8.63
C TRP A 284 6.81 -10.66 9.14
N ASP A 285 7.14 -11.55 10.06
CA ASP A 285 8.49 -11.68 10.65
C ASP A 285 9.48 -12.34 9.69
N GLU A 286 9.02 -13.25 8.83
CA GLU A 286 9.81 -13.82 7.73
C GLU A 286 10.14 -12.73 6.71
N SER A 287 9.13 -11.94 6.29
CA SER A 287 9.32 -10.82 5.36
C SER A 287 10.23 -9.74 5.95
N LEU A 288 10.10 -9.44 7.25
CA LEU A 288 10.98 -8.50 7.94
C LEU A 288 12.43 -9.00 7.94
N ARG A 289 12.67 -10.29 8.19
CA ARG A 289 14.01 -10.89 8.18
C ARG A 289 14.68 -10.74 6.82
N GLU A 290 13.96 -11.08 5.76
CA GLU A 290 14.48 -10.92 4.41
C GLU A 290 14.71 -9.45 4.03
N PHE A 291 13.84 -8.55 4.50
CA PHE A 291 14.01 -7.11 4.32
C PHE A 291 15.28 -6.59 4.99
N ILE A 292 15.48 -6.86 6.30
CA ILE A 292 16.66 -6.38 7.05
C ILE A 292 17.95 -6.93 6.46
N LYS A 293 17.95 -8.19 5.99
CA LYS A 293 19.10 -8.81 5.33
C LYS A 293 19.53 -8.10 4.04
N LYS A 294 18.59 -7.47 3.34
CA LYS A 294 18.82 -6.78 2.06
C LYS A 294 19.10 -5.27 2.18
N GLN A 295 19.21 -4.75 3.44
CA GLN A 295 19.51 -3.32 3.72
C GLN A 295 20.98 -2.96 3.53
#